data_f2d1b5b0522958ce7f17014bff6f8ca1
#
_entry.id   f2d1b5b0522958ce7f17014bff6f8ca1
#
_cell.length_a   1.000
_cell.length_b   1.000
_cell.length_c   1.000
_cell.angle_alpha   90.00
_cell.angle_beta   90.00
_cell.angle_gamma   90.00
#
_symmetry.space_group_name_H-M   'P 1'
#
loop_
_entity.id
_entity.type
_entity.pdbx_description
1 polymer ?
#
loop_
_entity_poly.entity_id
_entity_poly.type
_entity_poly.pdbx_seq_one_letter_code
_entity_poly.pdbx_strand_id
1 'polypeptide(L)'
;MNTEKTIKTSKRNIMATTVFVIAVVALLYCPFFNMSMIIQGYIGDAMIQIRTGLDMLSTHGLITDEIYSWHPDLNWVPHEEAWYFLVGLFYKIGGVAGVIILTAIFNYTIAGIIFKKNLQEKVNPYILVLTAAISRYFSFPNYNARPHLVSQLLFVILIYVMMDESKSEVKKIATFAVCTFLLGWFHGGTIPMFFVLYAVFIVIEIVYRNFRKAGIYALGLLAGAITSILNPAGIKVWTYGLILSGGEDVRLAIEEWAPKTFSVVEMALLLLLLVGFAVDKRLRDFDKNTVTKLCFYCMFIIMSCKYCRSMNFTALIVLMFCAEELQILLNWINDNTFKFNVSKFKLGDISNYILIAFCVIFMVGMSAFSWIRFFPTNTLSDISVLAAYDEGVIDVLHEKDYDRIYNAFDTGSWLAYYGVPVHIDNRVDPYMEEFSGVDHIRGKMNIDNIDDMDSFVDQYDADALVLNLFPGTTDMLFADDLYNSGRYNVVYDNTVTSPYDDSISFRWLIVECED
;
A
#
# COMPACT_ATOMS: atom_id res chain seq x y z
N MET A 1 13.75 26.12 -46.22
CA MET A 1 13.02 24.84 -46.40
C MET A 1 13.60 23.67 -45.62
N ASN A 2 14.92 23.48 -45.51
CA ASN A 2 15.52 22.37 -44.72
C ASN A 2 15.39 22.54 -43.19
N THR A 3 15.56 23.76 -42.66
CA THR A 3 15.49 24.03 -41.21
C THR A 3 14.09 23.83 -40.63
N GLU A 4 13.05 24.25 -41.36
CA GLU A 4 11.65 24.06 -40.92
C GLU A 4 11.23 22.59 -40.92
N LYS A 5 11.69 21.83 -41.90
CA LYS A 5 11.45 20.39 -41.97
C LYS A 5 12.14 19.65 -40.84
N THR A 6 13.36 20.05 -40.46
CA THR A 6 14.13 19.47 -39.34
C THR A 6 13.48 19.80 -37.98
N ILE A 7 12.98 21.03 -37.79
CA ILE A 7 12.29 21.46 -36.56
C ILE A 7 10.96 20.74 -36.43
N LYS A 8 10.20 20.58 -37.53
CA LYS A 8 8.92 19.87 -37.52
C LYS A 8 9.08 18.37 -37.22
N THR A 9 10.12 17.73 -37.77
CA THR A 9 10.45 16.33 -37.48
C THR A 9 10.90 16.14 -36.03
N SER A 10 11.70 17.07 -35.47
CA SER A 10 12.15 17.02 -34.09
C SER A 10 10.97 17.15 -33.11
N LYS A 11 10.05 18.09 -33.33
CA LYS A 11 8.84 18.26 -32.51
C LYS A 11 7.92 17.02 -32.55
N ARG A 12 7.77 16.42 -33.73
CA ARG A 12 6.96 15.22 -33.93
C ARG A 12 7.54 13.99 -33.19
N ASN A 13 8.88 13.84 -33.19
CA ASN A 13 9.55 12.75 -32.47
C ASN A 13 9.43 12.92 -30.95
N ILE A 14 9.55 14.15 -30.43
CA ILE A 14 9.36 14.43 -29.00
C ILE A 14 7.92 14.08 -28.58
N MET A 15 6.93 14.48 -29.38
CA MET A 15 5.52 14.18 -29.09
C MET A 15 5.25 12.65 -29.09
N ALA A 16 5.76 11.92 -30.07
CA ALA A 16 5.60 10.46 -30.14
C ALA A 16 6.25 9.75 -28.94
N THR A 17 7.46 10.15 -28.57
CA THR A 17 8.14 9.61 -27.39
C THR A 17 7.39 9.93 -26.09
N THR A 18 6.86 11.14 -25.96
CA THR A 18 6.06 11.55 -24.80
C THR A 18 4.78 10.71 -24.68
N VAL A 19 4.06 10.52 -25.79
CA VAL A 19 2.84 9.69 -25.81
C VAL A 19 3.17 8.23 -25.48
N PHE A 20 4.26 7.69 -26.00
CA PHE A 20 4.73 6.34 -25.67
C PHE A 20 5.00 6.19 -24.15
N VAL A 21 5.75 7.12 -23.57
CA VAL A 21 6.05 7.12 -22.13
C VAL A 21 4.75 7.17 -21.31
N ILE A 22 3.85 8.08 -21.64
CA ILE A 22 2.55 8.21 -20.95
C ILE A 22 1.76 6.89 -21.06
N ALA A 23 1.72 6.26 -22.26
CA ALA A 23 1.00 5.03 -22.47
C ALA A 23 1.56 3.86 -21.63
N VAL A 24 2.89 3.69 -21.61
CA VAL A 24 3.53 2.62 -20.82
C VAL A 24 3.39 2.87 -19.32
N VAL A 25 3.48 4.12 -18.86
CA VAL A 25 3.24 4.47 -17.46
C VAL A 25 1.80 4.17 -17.06
N ALA A 26 0.85 4.56 -17.90
CA ALA A 26 -0.56 4.27 -17.66
C ALA A 26 -0.80 2.75 -17.57
N LEU A 27 -0.09 1.95 -18.39
CA LEU A 27 -0.10 0.49 -18.32
C LEU A 27 0.48 -0.04 -17.02
N LEU A 28 1.68 0.38 -16.65
CA LEU A 28 2.39 -0.12 -15.47
C LEU A 28 1.70 0.22 -14.16
N TYR A 29 1.00 1.35 -14.12
CA TYR A 29 0.31 1.85 -12.92
C TYR A 29 -1.22 1.73 -13.00
N CYS A 30 -1.72 0.94 -13.96
CA CYS A 30 -3.15 0.69 -14.09
C CYS A 30 -3.64 -0.24 -12.96
N PRO A 31 -4.54 0.21 -12.09
CA PRO A 31 -5.06 -0.63 -11.00
C PRO A 31 -5.96 -1.76 -11.48
N PHE A 32 -6.40 -1.73 -12.74
CA PHE A 32 -7.30 -2.74 -13.34
C PHE A 32 -6.58 -3.96 -13.91
N PHE A 33 -5.26 -4.06 -13.76
CA PHE A 33 -4.47 -5.05 -14.46
C PHE A 33 -4.60 -6.48 -13.91
N ASN A 34 -5.05 -6.64 -12.67
CA ASN A 34 -5.12 -7.95 -12.04
C ASN A 34 -6.37 -8.07 -11.14
N MET A 35 -7.34 -8.87 -11.61
CA MET A 35 -8.57 -9.17 -10.87
C MET A 35 -8.31 -9.82 -9.52
N SER A 36 -7.41 -10.79 -9.45
CA SER A 36 -7.06 -11.46 -8.20
C SER A 36 -6.58 -10.47 -7.14
N MET A 37 -5.76 -9.48 -7.55
CA MET A 37 -5.30 -8.43 -6.64
C MET A 37 -6.41 -7.49 -6.18
N ILE A 38 -7.38 -7.22 -7.06
CA ILE A 38 -8.53 -6.39 -6.69
C ILE A 38 -9.40 -7.16 -5.71
N ILE A 39 -9.71 -8.42 -5.98
CA ILE A 39 -10.49 -9.27 -5.08
C ILE A 39 -9.81 -9.33 -3.72
N GLN A 40 -8.55 -9.74 -3.65
CA GLN A 40 -7.78 -9.83 -2.40
C GLN A 40 -7.60 -8.47 -1.70
N GLY A 41 -7.47 -7.39 -2.47
CA GLY A 41 -7.24 -6.07 -1.92
C GLY A 41 -8.47 -5.34 -1.39
N TYR A 42 -9.67 -5.81 -1.74
CA TYR A 42 -10.91 -5.21 -1.27
C TYR A 42 -11.60 -6.03 -0.17
N ILE A 43 -11.19 -7.28 0.03
CA ILE A 43 -11.56 -8.07 1.19
C ILE A 43 -10.50 -7.86 2.27
N GLY A 44 -10.89 -7.64 3.50
CA GLY A 44 -9.98 -7.26 4.58
C GLY A 44 -10.00 -5.76 4.85
N ASP A 45 -8.84 -5.10 4.97
CA ASP A 45 -8.72 -3.69 5.38
C ASP A 45 -9.65 -2.74 4.61
N ALA A 46 -9.78 -2.91 3.30
CA ALA A 46 -10.60 -2.00 2.50
C ALA A 46 -12.09 -2.09 2.86
N MET A 47 -12.60 -3.25 3.27
CA MET A 47 -14.01 -3.39 3.66
C MET A 47 -14.32 -2.59 4.92
N ILE A 48 -13.51 -2.76 5.97
CA ILE A 48 -13.73 -2.01 7.22
C ILE A 48 -13.50 -0.52 7.03
N GLN A 49 -12.53 -0.11 6.20
CA GLN A 49 -12.28 1.30 5.89
C GLN A 49 -13.45 1.94 5.12
N ILE A 50 -14.03 1.21 4.15
CA ILE A 50 -15.22 1.66 3.42
C ILE A 50 -16.42 1.70 4.36
N ARG A 51 -16.62 0.68 5.20
CA ARG A 51 -17.70 0.66 6.19
C ARG A 51 -17.62 1.84 7.14
N THR A 52 -16.46 2.09 7.74
CA THR A 52 -16.24 3.24 8.62
C THR A 52 -16.53 4.56 7.90
N GLY A 53 -16.08 4.70 6.64
CA GLY A 53 -16.35 5.89 5.85
C GLY A 53 -17.84 6.08 5.52
N LEU A 54 -18.58 5.01 5.29
CA LEU A 54 -20.04 5.07 5.09
C LEU A 54 -20.77 5.44 6.38
N ASP A 55 -20.32 4.92 7.52
CA ASP A 55 -20.87 5.25 8.83
C ASP A 55 -20.62 6.73 9.19
N MET A 56 -19.41 7.26 8.92
CA MET A 56 -19.11 8.69 9.02
C MET A 56 -20.03 9.56 8.15
N LEU A 57 -20.32 9.12 6.92
CA LEU A 57 -21.22 9.82 6.01
C LEU A 57 -22.68 9.76 6.45
N SER A 58 -23.10 8.70 7.12
CA SER A 58 -24.47 8.51 7.61
C SER A 58 -24.72 9.28 8.90
N THR A 59 -23.76 9.27 9.81
CA THR A 59 -23.82 9.95 11.11
C THR A 59 -23.45 11.44 11.05
N HIS A 60 -22.86 11.90 9.92
CA HIS A 60 -22.30 13.24 9.75
C HIS A 60 -21.23 13.57 10.80
N GLY A 61 -20.50 12.58 11.28
CA GLY A 61 -19.48 12.70 12.32
C GLY A 61 -18.28 11.80 12.08
N LEU A 62 -17.22 12.02 12.87
CA LEU A 62 -16.08 11.10 12.91
C LEU A 62 -16.44 9.89 13.77
N ILE A 63 -15.97 8.72 13.38
CA ILE A 63 -16.03 7.51 14.20
C ILE A 63 -14.69 7.44 14.95
N THR A 64 -14.72 7.69 16.26
CA THR A 64 -13.53 7.76 17.12
C THR A 64 -13.49 6.67 18.17
N ASP A 65 -14.59 5.96 18.31
CA ASP A 65 -14.75 4.85 19.26
C ASP A 65 -14.86 3.53 18.49
N GLU A 66 -14.51 2.44 19.14
CA GLU A 66 -14.72 1.10 18.60
C GLU A 66 -16.21 0.76 18.61
N ILE A 67 -16.76 0.39 17.45
CA ILE A 67 -18.19 0.08 17.28
C ILE A 67 -18.44 -1.19 16.47
N TYR A 68 -17.39 -1.90 16.04
CA TYR A 68 -17.50 -3.09 15.17
C TYR A 68 -17.26 -4.39 15.91
N SER A 69 -16.58 -4.33 17.06
CA SER A 69 -16.31 -5.50 17.89
C SER A 69 -17.30 -5.60 19.04
N TRP A 70 -17.55 -6.81 19.48
CA TRP A 70 -18.34 -7.07 20.69
C TRP A 70 -17.52 -6.93 21.99
N HIS A 71 -16.20 -6.76 21.92
CA HIS A 71 -15.37 -6.51 23.10
C HIS A 71 -15.64 -5.12 23.68
N PRO A 72 -16.00 -5.01 24.98
CA PRO A 72 -16.43 -3.74 25.56
C PRO A 72 -15.30 -2.76 25.86
N ASP A 73 -14.06 -3.24 25.97
CA ASP A 73 -12.93 -2.47 26.52
C ASP A 73 -11.89 -2.07 25.46
N LEU A 74 -12.25 -2.13 24.20
CA LEU A 74 -11.32 -1.79 23.11
C LEU A 74 -11.11 -0.28 23.02
N ASN A 75 -9.84 0.12 22.90
CA ASN A 75 -9.45 1.49 22.63
C ASN A 75 -8.98 1.63 21.18
N TRP A 76 -9.77 2.31 20.39
CA TRP A 76 -9.35 2.66 19.05
C TRP A 76 -8.60 3.99 19.04
N VAL A 77 -7.43 4.03 18.37
CA VAL A 77 -6.69 5.26 18.11
C VAL A 77 -7.04 5.76 16.72
N PRO A 78 -7.88 6.81 16.59
CA PRO A 78 -8.29 7.33 15.29
C PRO A 78 -7.10 7.97 14.57
N HIS A 79 -6.59 7.33 13.53
CA HIS A 79 -5.33 7.72 12.86
C HIS A 79 -5.42 7.73 11.32
N GLU A 80 -6.61 7.44 10.75
CA GLU A 80 -6.87 7.34 9.30
C GLU A 80 -8.23 7.92 8.88
N GLU A 81 -8.90 8.75 9.71
CA GLU A 81 -10.29 9.20 9.54
C GLU A 81 -10.52 9.91 8.20
N ALA A 82 -9.58 10.75 7.78
CA ALA A 82 -9.72 11.41 6.47
C ALA A 82 -9.62 10.43 5.31
N TRP A 83 -8.89 9.32 5.48
CA TRP A 83 -8.86 8.25 4.51
C TRP A 83 -10.19 7.50 4.48
N TYR A 84 -10.73 7.10 5.63
CA TYR A 84 -12.03 6.42 5.73
C TYR A 84 -13.14 7.25 5.10
N PHE A 85 -13.22 8.54 5.46
CA PHE A 85 -14.18 9.45 4.84
C PHE A 85 -14.03 9.49 3.31
N LEU A 86 -12.80 9.60 2.81
CA LEU A 86 -12.52 9.71 1.38
C LEU A 86 -12.89 8.43 0.63
N VAL A 87 -12.50 7.26 1.14
CA VAL A 87 -12.81 5.98 0.49
C VAL A 87 -14.30 5.66 0.54
N GLY A 88 -14.97 5.95 1.66
CA GLY A 88 -16.42 5.82 1.81
C GLY A 88 -17.19 6.73 0.87
N LEU A 89 -16.74 7.98 0.69
CA LEU A 89 -17.34 8.93 -0.25
C LEU A 89 -17.25 8.43 -1.70
N PHE A 90 -16.06 7.97 -2.13
CA PHE A 90 -15.87 7.44 -3.47
C PHE A 90 -16.66 6.15 -3.70
N TYR A 91 -16.75 5.29 -2.69
CA TYR A 91 -17.60 4.11 -2.74
C TYR A 91 -19.09 4.47 -2.83
N LYS A 92 -19.57 5.43 -2.03
CA LYS A 92 -20.97 5.91 -2.08
C LYS A 92 -21.36 6.46 -3.46
N ILE A 93 -20.42 7.12 -4.15
CA ILE A 93 -20.67 7.74 -5.46
C ILE A 93 -20.60 6.70 -6.59
N GLY A 94 -19.66 5.77 -6.56
CA GLY A 94 -19.33 4.91 -7.69
C GLY A 94 -19.08 3.45 -7.36
N GLY A 95 -19.42 2.99 -6.15
CA GLY A 95 -19.17 1.61 -5.73
C GLY A 95 -17.66 1.30 -5.72
N VAL A 96 -17.32 0.04 -5.96
CA VAL A 96 -15.93 -0.43 -6.07
C VAL A 96 -15.17 0.33 -7.16
N ALA A 97 -15.82 0.62 -8.30
CA ALA A 97 -15.21 1.40 -9.38
C ALA A 97 -14.80 2.81 -8.92
N GLY A 98 -15.60 3.45 -8.06
CA GLY A 98 -15.25 4.74 -7.45
C GLY A 98 -13.95 4.67 -6.65
N VAL A 99 -13.80 3.64 -5.83
CA VAL A 99 -12.59 3.42 -5.02
C VAL A 99 -11.36 3.10 -5.88
N ILE A 100 -11.54 2.33 -6.95
CA ILE A 100 -10.47 2.07 -7.94
C ILE A 100 -10.03 3.36 -8.62
N ILE A 101 -10.97 4.25 -8.97
CA ILE A 101 -10.65 5.56 -9.55
C ILE A 101 -9.86 6.40 -8.55
N LEU A 102 -10.22 6.42 -7.27
CA LEU A 102 -9.46 7.10 -6.22
C LEU A 102 -8.01 6.58 -6.18
N THR A 103 -7.82 5.27 -6.16
CA THR A 103 -6.50 4.62 -6.18
C THR A 103 -5.70 5.02 -7.43
N ALA A 104 -6.34 5.04 -8.59
CA ALA A 104 -5.73 5.45 -9.85
C ALA A 104 -5.28 6.92 -9.81
N ILE A 105 -6.08 7.82 -9.25
CA ILE A 105 -5.74 9.25 -9.11
C ILE A 105 -4.43 9.41 -8.33
N PHE A 106 -4.28 8.72 -7.18
CA PHE A 106 -3.05 8.77 -6.40
C PHE A 106 -1.85 8.20 -7.17
N ASN A 107 -1.98 6.99 -7.72
CA ASN A 107 -0.89 6.33 -8.43
C ASN A 107 -0.41 7.13 -9.65
N TYR A 108 -1.33 7.64 -10.46
CA TYR A 108 -0.97 8.47 -11.62
C TYR A 108 -0.41 9.84 -11.24
N THR A 109 -0.88 10.42 -10.14
CA THR A 109 -0.33 11.68 -9.63
C THR A 109 1.11 11.49 -9.18
N ILE A 110 1.39 10.45 -8.39
CA ILE A 110 2.74 10.10 -7.93
C ILE A 110 3.66 9.86 -9.14
N ALA A 111 3.27 8.95 -10.03
CA ALA A 111 4.04 8.64 -11.23
C ALA A 111 4.26 9.89 -12.10
N GLY A 112 3.22 10.69 -12.32
CA GLY A 112 3.29 11.92 -13.11
C GLY A 112 4.27 12.95 -12.57
N ILE A 113 4.30 13.17 -11.25
CA ILE A 113 5.27 14.06 -10.60
C ILE A 113 6.70 13.56 -10.84
N ILE A 114 6.94 12.26 -10.61
CA ILE A 114 8.28 11.68 -10.75
C ILE A 114 8.74 11.69 -12.20
N PHE A 115 7.89 11.29 -13.14
CA PHE A 115 8.21 11.29 -14.56
C PHE A 115 8.51 12.70 -15.08
N LYS A 116 7.65 13.68 -14.72
CA LYS A 116 7.88 15.08 -15.09
C LYS A 116 9.27 15.55 -14.62
N LYS A 117 9.66 15.21 -13.38
CA LYS A 117 10.95 15.62 -12.80
C LYS A 117 12.11 14.97 -13.55
N ASN A 118 12.09 13.66 -13.78
CA ASN A 118 13.12 12.94 -14.51
C ASN A 118 13.27 13.44 -15.96
N LEU A 119 12.17 13.73 -16.64
CA LEU A 119 12.22 14.28 -18.01
C LEU A 119 12.81 15.70 -18.03
N GLN A 120 12.56 16.52 -17.00
CA GLN A 120 13.21 17.84 -16.85
C GLN A 120 14.73 17.70 -16.65
N GLU A 121 15.17 16.66 -15.94
CA GLU A 121 16.58 16.29 -15.75
C GLU A 121 17.19 15.57 -16.97
N LYS A 122 16.44 15.49 -18.08
CA LYS A 122 16.86 14.92 -19.38
C LYS A 122 17.20 13.43 -19.32
N VAL A 123 16.59 12.69 -18.41
CA VAL A 123 16.66 11.22 -18.42
C VAL A 123 16.03 10.69 -19.71
N ASN A 124 16.68 9.71 -20.30
CA ASN A 124 16.16 9.07 -21.51
C ASN A 124 14.81 8.38 -21.21
N PRO A 125 13.73 8.67 -21.98
CA PRO A 125 12.40 8.13 -21.72
C PRO A 125 12.34 6.60 -21.68
N TYR A 126 13.14 5.90 -22.46
CA TYR A 126 13.17 4.43 -22.47
C TYR A 126 13.82 3.86 -21.20
N ILE A 127 14.86 4.53 -20.70
CA ILE A 127 15.49 4.17 -19.41
C ILE A 127 14.51 4.44 -18.27
N LEU A 128 13.77 5.54 -18.33
CA LEU A 128 12.76 5.87 -17.35
C LEU A 128 11.63 4.80 -17.30
N VAL A 129 11.18 4.32 -18.48
CA VAL A 129 10.22 3.22 -18.57
C VAL A 129 10.78 1.92 -17.98
N LEU A 130 12.05 1.58 -18.29
CA LEU A 130 12.70 0.41 -17.70
C LEU A 130 12.80 0.52 -16.18
N THR A 131 13.20 1.69 -15.67
CA THR A 131 13.26 1.93 -14.23
C THR A 131 11.87 1.88 -13.59
N ALA A 132 10.83 2.35 -14.28
CA ALA A 132 9.46 2.24 -13.83
C ALA A 132 9.00 0.77 -13.73
N ALA A 133 9.39 -0.08 -14.68
CA ALA A 133 9.11 -1.52 -14.63
C ALA A 133 9.84 -2.19 -13.44
N ILE A 134 11.10 -1.83 -13.19
CA ILE A 134 11.86 -2.29 -12.02
C ILE A 134 11.18 -1.82 -10.71
N SER A 135 10.82 -0.55 -10.63
CA SER A 135 10.11 0.02 -9.49
C SER A 135 8.78 -0.71 -9.25
N ARG A 136 8.04 -0.98 -10.33
CA ARG A 136 6.79 -1.73 -10.25
C ARG A 136 6.97 -3.16 -9.74
N TYR A 137 8.02 -3.83 -10.17
CA TYR A 137 8.37 -5.15 -9.67
C TYR A 137 8.64 -5.16 -8.16
N PHE A 138 9.28 -4.14 -7.62
CA PHE A 138 9.51 -3.99 -6.18
C PHE A 138 8.25 -3.61 -5.39
N SER A 139 7.30 -2.91 -6.00
CA SER A 139 6.08 -2.44 -5.31
C SER A 139 4.90 -3.41 -5.38
N PHE A 140 5.11 -4.62 -5.92
CA PHE A 140 4.10 -5.65 -5.93
C PHE A 140 3.97 -6.26 -4.51
N PRO A 141 2.77 -6.41 -3.90
CA PRO A 141 1.40 -6.35 -4.46
C PRO A 141 0.57 -5.11 -4.08
N ASN A 142 1.16 -3.99 -3.69
CA ASN A 142 0.51 -2.89 -3.00
C ASN A 142 -0.21 -1.87 -3.90
N TYR A 143 -1.26 -2.30 -4.63
CA TYR A 143 -2.12 -1.41 -5.42
C TYR A 143 -3.54 -1.24 -4.84
N ASN A 144 -3.70 -1.62 -3.59
CA ASN A 144 -4.96 -1.57 -2.89
C ASN A 144 -5.32 -0.14 -2.46
N ALA A 145 -6.61 0.11 -2.29
CA ALA A 145 -7.10 1.35 -1.72
C ALA A 145 -6.77 1.41 -0.23
N ARG A 146 -5.56 1.85 0.10
CA ARG A 146 -5.07 1.98 1.48
C ARG A 146 -4.49 3.37 1.72
N PRO A 147 -4.46 3.87 2.95
CA PRO A 147 -3.97 5.22 3.30
C PRO A 147 -2.49 5.45 2.95
N HIS A 148 -1.70 4.39 2.75
CA HIS A 148 -0.31 4.48 2.31
C HIS A 148 -0.13 5.24 0.99
N LEU A 149 -1.16 5.30 0.13
CA LEU A 149 -1.14 6.09 -1.11
C LEU A 149 -0.93 7.57 -0.85
N VAL A 150 -1.56 8.10 0.21
CA VAL A 150 -1.37 9.49 0.65
C VAL A 150 0.06 9.68 1.15
N SER A 151 0.57 8.77 1.98
CA SER A 151 1.96 8.82 2.47
C SER A 151 2.97 8.78 1.35
N GLN A 152 2.76 7.95 0.33
CA GLN A 152 3.62 7.89 -0.86
C GLN A 152 3.62 9.21 -1.64
N LEU A 153 2.46 9.83 -1.82
CA LEU A 153 2.36 11.13 -2.48
C LEU A 153 3.09 12.22 -1.69
N LEU A 154 2.86 12.30 -0.38
CA LEU A 154 3.51 13.25 0.51
C LEU A 154 5.03 13.04 0.59
N PHE A 155 5.47 11.78 0.59
CA PHE A 155 6.87 11.38 0.52
C PHE A 155 7.58 11.97 -0.71
N VAL A 156 7.01 11.76 -1.89
CA VAL A 156 7.56 12.26 -3.16
C VAL A 156 7.61 13.80 -3.16
N ILE A 157 6.54 14.46 -2.71
CA ILE A 157 6.48 15.92 -2.62
C ILE A 157 7.54 16.44 -1.66
N LEU A 158 7.63 15.87 -0.46
CA LEU A 158 8.58 16.31 0.56
C LEU A 158 10.01 16.20 0.06
N ILE A 159 10.42 15.04 -0.45
CA ILE A 159 11.79 14.83 -0.93
C ILE A 159 12.13 15.82 -2.05
N TYR A 160 11.28 15.98 -3.05
CA TYR A 160 11.56 16.90 -4.15
C TYR A 160 11.63 18.36 -3.69
N VAL A 161 10.78 18.79 -2.77
CA VAL A 161 10.84 20.14 -2.22
C VAL A 161 12.12 20.35 -1.38
N MET A 162 12.49 19.37 -0.56
CA MET A 162 13.69 19.45 0.26
C MET A 162 14.99 19.48 -0.57
N MET A 163 15.04 18.71 -1.66
CA MET A 163 16.19 18.66 -2.57
C MET A 163 16.28 19.86 -3.51
N ASP A 164 15.21 20.61 -3.72
CA ASP A 164 15.20 21.77 -4.60
C ASP A 164 15.84 22.99 -3.91
N GLU A 165 17.09 23.27 -4.26
CA GLU A 165 17.85 24.42 -3.71
C GLU A 165 17.26 25.78 -4.11
N SER A 166 16.35 25.84 -5.09
CA SER A 166 15.64 27.08 -5.45
C SER A 166 14.53 27.46 -4.45
N LYS A 167 14.15 26.53 -3.56
CA LYS A 167 13.11 26.76 -2.57
C LYS A 167 13.68 27.36 -1.29
N SER A 168 12.95 28.34 -0.73
CA SER A 168 13.29 28.93 0.55
C SER A 168 13.17 27.92 1.69
N GLU A 169 13.97 28.11 2.75
CA GLU A 169 13.94 27.25 3.95
C GLU A 169 12.55 27.26 4.59
N VAL A 170 11.87 28.40 4.60
CA VAL A 170 10.49 28.53 5.10
C VAL A 170 9.54 27.61 4.32
N LYS A 171 9.67 27.56 3.00
CA LYS A 171 8.83 26.67 2.18
C LYS A 171 9.11 25.19 2.48
N LYS A 172 10.35 24.82 2.70
CA LYS A 172 10.76 23.44 3.05
C LYS A 172 10.18 23.02 4.40
N ILE A 173 10.29 23.88 5.42
CA ILE A 173 9.70 23.67 6.74
C ILE A 173 8.19 23.59 6.66
N ALA A 174 7.54 24.53 5.97
CA ALA A 174 6.10 24.54 5.80
C ALA A 174 5.60 23.29 5.08
N THR A 175 6.33 22.79 4.07
CA THR A 175 6.00 21.53 3.39
C THR A 175 6.04 20.35 4.37
N PHE A 176 7.09 20.26 5.20
CA PHE A 176 7.15 19.20 6.20
C PHE A 176 6.01 19.29 7.22
N ALA A 177 5.73 20.47 7.74
CA ALA A 177 4.63 20.70 8.68
C ALA A 177 3.25 20.32 8.08
N VAL A 178 3.01 20.68 6.81
CA VAL A 178 1.79 20.26 6.08
C VAL A 178 1.76 18.75 5.88
N CYS A 179 2.89 18.13 5.52
CA CYS A 179 2.94 16.67 5.38
C CYS A 179 2.59 15.96 6.69
N THR A 180 3.17 16.38 7.81
CA THR A 180 2.90 15.76 9.12
C THR A 180 1.48 16.01 9.62
N PHE A 181 0.90 17.20 9.34
CA PHE A 181 -0.52 17.46 9.57
C PHE A 181 -1.41 16.49 8.79
N LEU A 182 -1.19 16.38 7.48
CA LEU A 182 -1.99 15.48 6.64
C LEU A 182 -1.81 14.02 7.03
N LEU A 183 -0.59 13.60 7.39
CA LEU A 183 -0.37 12.24 7.87
C LEU A 183 -1.15 11.94 9.14
N GLY A 184 -1.26 12.89 10.07
CA GLY A 184 -2.05 12.73 11.28
C GLY A 184 -3.54 12.43 11.01
N TRP A 185 -4.06 12.85 9.86
CA TRP A 185 -5.43 12.62 9.44
C TRP A 185 -5.62 11.43 8.49
N PHE A 186 -4.60 11.12 7.67
CA PHE A 186 -4.72 10.12 6.61
C PHE A 186 -3.97 8.82 6.88
N HIS A 187 -2.84 8.86 7.60
CA HIS A 187 -2.01 7.68 7.85
C HIS A 187 -1.01 7.93 9.00
N GLY A 188 -1.52 8.04 10.20
CA GLY A 188 -0.74 8.42 11.38
C GLY A 188 0.47 7.52 11.67
N GLY A 189 0.35 6.21 11.42
CA GLY A 189 1.44 5.25 11.62
C GLY A 189 2.74 5.54 10.87
N THR A 190 2.71 6.38 9.81
CA THR A 190 3.91 6.75 9.04
C THR A 190 4.60 8.02 9.51
N ILE A 191 4.04 8.74 10.48
CA ILE A 191 4.65 9.97 11.03
C ILE A 191 6.09 9.76 11.48
N PRO A 192 6.45 8.73 12.29
CA PRO A 192 7.83 8.51 12.72
C PRO A 192 8.81 8.38 11.55
N MET A 193 8.41 7.67 10.48
CA MET A 193 9.23 7.52 9.28
C MET A 193 9.50 8.88 8.61
N PHE A 194 8.51 9.78 8.54
CA PHE A 194 8.70 11.11 7.97
C PHE A 194 9.64 11.99 8.79
N PHE A 195 9.67 11.82 10.10
CA PHE A 195 10.65 12.49 10.96
C PHE A 195 12.06 11.98 10.71
N VAL A 196 12.25 10.66 10.58
CA VAL A 196 13.54 10.07 10.20
C VAL A 196 13.99 10.59 8.83
N LEU A 197 13.10 10.58 7.84
CA LEU A 197 13.37 11.10 6.50
C LEU A 197 13.78 12.58 6.52
N TYR A 198 13.09 13.40 7.30
CA TYR A 198 13.43 14.82 7.43
C TYR A 198 14.77 15.02 8.16
N ALA A 199 15.06 14.19 9.19
CA ALA A 199 16.33 14.22 9.91
C ALA A 199 17.53 13.91 9.01
N VAL A 200 17.37 13.06 7.97
CA VAL A 200 18.43 12.83 6.98
C VAL A 200 18.90 14.14 6.34
N PHE A 201 17.98 15.05 6.01
CA PHE A 201 18.35 16.35 5.45
C PHE A 201 19.14 17.21 6.45
N ILE A 202 18.83 17.13 7.75
CA ILE A 202 19.62 17.80 8.80
C ILE A 202 21.03 17.24 8.85
N VAL A 203 21.16 15.91 8.83
CA VAL A 203 22.47 15.23 8.85
C VAL A 203 23.28 15.61 7.61
N ILE A 204 22.69 15.63 6.43
CA ILE A 204 23.32 16.05 5.18
C ILE A 204 23.84 17.48 5.30
N GLU A 205 23.05 18.43 5.83
CA GLU A 205 23.53 19.80 6.02
C GLU A 205 24.71 19.89 7.01
N ILE A 206 24.71 19.08 8.07
CA ILE A 206 25.83 18.98 9.03
C ILE A 206 27.08 18.43 8.34
N VAL A 207 26.98 17.35 7.57
CA VAL A 207 28.10 16.75 6.81
C VAL A 207 28.73 17.76 5.85
N TYR A 208 27.89 18.57 5.19
CA TYR A 208 28.33 19.65 4.29
C TYR A 208 28.66 20.95 5.02
N ARG A 209 28.73 20.93 6.37
CA ARG A 209 29.09 22.05 7.25
C ARG A 209 28.18 23.27 7.15
N ASN A 210 26.96 23.07 6.71
CA ASN A 210 25.91 24.08 6.64
C ASN A 210 25.10 24.16 7.95
N PHE A 211 25.79 24.40 9.06
CA PHE A 211 25.21 24.37 10.40
C PHE A 211 24.02 25.33 10.56
N ARG A 212 24.04 26.48 9.86
CA ARG A 212 22.89 27.41 9.84
C ARG A 212 21.64 26.75 9.28
N LYS A 213 21.74 26.10 8.11
CA LYS A 213 20.61 25.37 7.50
C LYS A 213 20.18 24.19 8.36
N ALA A 214 21.12 23.44 8.91
CA ALA A 214 20.82 22.35 9.83
C ALA A 214 20.01 22.84 11.05
N GLY A 215 20.39 23.97 11.65
CA GLY A 215 19.63 24.60 12.73
C GLY A 215 18.23 25.04 12.32
N ILE A 216 18.07 25.62 11.13
CA ILE A 216 16.76 26.00 10.59
C ILE A 216 15.89 24.76 10.36
N TYR A 217 16.46 23.67 9.81
CA TYR A 217 15.71 22.43 9.62
C TYR A 217 15.37 21.76 10.96
N ALA A 218 16.21 21.88 11.99
CA ALA A 218 15.87 21.42 13.34
C ALA A 218 14.60 22.11 13.90
N LEU A 219 14.40 23.41 13.62
CA LEU A 219 13.11 24.08 13.93
C LEU A 219 11.95 23.49 13.15
N GLY A 220 12.20 22.96 11.95
CA GLY A 220 11.20 22.25 11.16
C GLY A 220 10.68 20.99 11.85
N LEU A 221 11.53 20.24 12.58
CA LEU A 221 11.10 19.10 13.39
C LEU A 221 10.08 19.52 14.45
N LEU A 222 10.32 20.66 15.11
CA LEU A 222 9.36 21.18 16.09
C LEU A 222 8.02 21.57 15.44
N ALA A 223 8.07 22.24 14.30
CA ALA A 223 6.87 22.59 13.54
C ALA A 223 6.10 21.32 13.12
N GLY A 224 6.81 20.30 12.62
CA GLY A 224 6.21 19.02 12.27
C GLY A 224 5.60 18.28 13.47
N ALA A 225 6.27 18.32 14.63
CA ALA A 225 5.74 17.71 15.86
C ALA A 225 4.45 18.38 16.32
N ILE A 226 4.38 19.72 16.25
CA ILE A 226 3.16 20.45 16.60
C ILE A 226 2.03 20.12 15.62
N THR A 227 2.30 20.12 14.32
CA THR A 227 1.23 19.87 13.32
C THR A 227 0.79 18.43 13.29
N SER A 228 1.65 17.47 13.62
CA SER A 228 1.33 16.05 13.64
C SER A 228 0.33 15.65 14.73
N ILE A 229 0.17 16.44 15.78
CA ILE A 229 -0.80 16.18 16.85
C ILE A 229 -2.15 16.92 16.65
N LEU A 230 -2.30 17.68 15.58
CA LEU A 230 -3.53 18.38 15.22
C LEU A 230 -4.49 17.44 14.45
N ASN A 231 -4.87 16.35 15.09
CA ASN A 231 -5.73 15.29 14.56
C ASN A 231 -6.59 14.73 15.70
N PRO A 232 -7.62 13.89 15.43
CA PRO A 232 -8.50 13.34 16.47
C PRO A 232 -7.78 12.52 17.54
N ALA A 233 -6.72 11.79 17.20
CA ALA A 233 -5.94 11.01 18.14
C ALA A 233 -5.00 11.87 19.02
N GLY A 234 -4.72 13.11 18.61
CA GLY A 234 -3.76 13.98 19.29
C GLY A 234 -2.38 13.34 19.40
N ILE A 235 -1.80 13.36 20.59
CA ILE A 235 -0.47 12.77 20.84
C ILE A 235 -0.44 11.23 20.70
N LYS A 236 -1.59 10.55 20.82
CA LYS A 236 -1.69 9.09 20.71
C LYS A 236 -1.25 8.57 19.35
N VAL A 237 -1.30 9.40 18.29
CA VAL A 237 -0.82 9.01 16.94
C VAL A 237 0.67 8.67 16.94
N TRP A 238 1.47 9.26 17.83
CA TRP A 238 2.89 8.95 17.97
C TRP A 238 3.11 7.63 18.69
N THR A 239 2.40 7.39 19.80
CA THR A 239 2.47 6.12 20.52
C THR A 239 2.01 4.98 19.62
N TYR A 240 0.94 5.18 18.85
CA TYR A 240 0.47 4.24 17.84
C TYR A 240 1.59 3.82 16.86
N GLY A 241 2.20 4.77 16.17
CA GLY A 241 3.25 4.49 15.20
C GLY A 241 4.51 3.84 15.80
N LEU A 242 4.86 4.17 17.05
CA LEU A 242 6.01 3.60 17.74
C LEU A 242 5.73 2.17 18.25
N ILE A 243 4.55 1.91 18.80
CA ILE A 243 4.13 0.59 19.29
C ILE A 243 4.10 -0.38 18.13
N LEU A 244 3.39 -0.07 17.05
CA LEU A 244 3.33 -0.94 15.87
C LEU A 244 4.70 -1.22 15.26
N SER A 245 5.63 -0.26 15.28
CA SER A 245 6.98 -0.48 14.77
C SER A 245 7.85 -1.35 15.68
N GLY A 246 7.47 -1.51 16.95
CA GLY A 246 8.19 -2.28 17.98
C GLY A 246 7.63 -3.67 18.29
N GLY A 247 6.35 -3.91 18.01
CA GLY A 247 5.66 -5.18 18.32
C GLY A 247 6.23 -6.36 17.54
N GLU A 248 6.91 -7.29 18.22
CA GLU A 248 7.53 -8.45 17.57
C GLU A 248 6.50 -9.50 17.16
N ASP A 249 5.53 -9.76 18.02
CA ASP A 249 4.49 -10.76 17.79
C ASP A 249 3.58 -10.40 16.61
N VAL A 250 3.14 -9.15 16.54
CA VAL A 250 2.35 -8.62 15.41
C VAL A 250 3.15 -8.64 14.11
N ARG A 251 4.45 -8.31 14.20
CA ARG A 251 5.36 -8.29 13.05
C ARG A 251 5.55 -9.70 12.45
N LEU A 252 5.51 -10.74 13.26
CA LEU A 252 5.65 -12.11 12.78
C LEU A 252 4.31 -12.71 12.32
N ALA A 253 3.21 -12.26 12.88
CA ALA A 253 1.87 -12.72 12.51
C ALA A 253 1.35 -12.11 11.19
N ILE A 254 1.81 -10.91 10.83
CA ILE A 254 1.37 -10.20 9.62
C ILE A 254 2.52 -10.16 8.61
N GLU A 255 2.36 -10.85 7.48
CA GLU A 255 3.39 -11.00 6.43
C GLU A 255 3.96 -9.65 5.94
N GLU A 256 3.14 -8.61 5.84
CA GLU A 256 3.57 -7.28 5.42
C GLU A 256 4.55 -6.61 6.40
N TRP A 257 4.52 -6.98 7.67
CA TRP A 257 5.37 -6.44 8.74
C TRP A 257 6.63 -7.28 8.97
N ALA A 258 6.63 -8.51 8.42
CA ALA A 258 7.77 -9.41 8.51
C ALA A 258 9.01 -8.83 7.79
N PRO A 259 10.21 -9.27 8.14
CA PRO A 259 11.43 -8.95 7.40
C PRO A 259 11.33 -9.42 5.95
N LYS A 260 11.73 -8.56 5.01
CA LYS A 260 11.78 -8.93 3.58
C LYS A 260 12.98 -9.83 3.30
N THR A 261 12.70 -11.02 2.79
CA THR A 261 13.70 -11.86 2.16
C THR A 261 13.77 -11.51 0.67
N PHE A 262 14.89 -10.94 0.23
CA PHE A 262 15.09 -10.56 -1.16
C PHE A 262 15.38 -11.79 -2.02
N SER A 263 14.71 -11.92 -3.14
CA SER A 263 15.05 -12.88 -4.18
C SER A 263 16.40 -12.53 -4.83
N VAL A 264 17.03 -13.50 -5.47
CA VAL A 264 18.28 -13.28 -6.22
C VAL A 264 18.13 -12.20 -7.29
N VAL A 265 16.96 -12.14 -7.94
CA VAL A 265 16.65 -11.13 -8.96
C VAL A 265 16.54 -9.73 -8.33
N GLU A 266 15.83 -9.60 -7.22
CA GLU A 266 15.72 -8.33 -6.50
C GLU A 266 17.11 -7.83 -6.06
N MET A 267 17.92 -8.71 -5.47
CA MET A 267 19.30 -8.37 -5.07
C MET A 267 20.15 -7.94 -6.26
N ALA A 268 20.08 -8.67 -7.38
CA ALA A 268 20.85 -8.33 -8.59
C ALA A 268 20.44 -6.97 -9.16
N LEU A 269 19.13 -6.65 -9.18
CA LEU A 269 18.64 -5.35 -9.63
C LEU A 269 19.08 -4.22 -8.69
N LEU A 270 18.98 -4.40 -7.38
CA LEU A 270 19.45 -3.40 -6.42
C LEU A 270 20.96 -3.17 -6.52
N LEU A 271 21.74 -4.23 -6.66
CA LEU A 271 23.20 -4.11 -6.86
C LEU A 271 23.54 -3.40 -8.18
N LEU A 272 22.82 -3.71 -9.27
CA LEU A 272 22.99 -3.03 -10.56
C LEU A 272 22.79 -1.51 -10.43
N LEU A 273 21.74 -1.10 -9.72
CA LEU A 273 21.46 0.32 -9.50
C LEU A 273 22.52 0.97 -8.58
N LEU A 274 23.01 0.25 -7.58
CA LEU A 274 24.12 0.72 -6.72
C LEU A 274 25.41 0.92 -7.52
N VAL A 275 25.70 0.05 -8.50
CA VAL A 275 26.83 0.23 -9.42
C VAL A 275 26.67 1.52 -10.24
N GLY A 276 25.43 1.90 -10.61
CA GLY A 276 25.15 3.18 -11.25
C GLY A 276 25.68 4.36 -10.42
N PHE A 277 25.36 4.40 -9.12
CA PHE A 277 25.91 5.40 -8.19
C PHE A 277 27.43 5.32 -8.09
N ALA A 278 28.01 4.13 -8.05
CA ALA A 278 29.47 3.95 -7.89
C ALA A 278 30.27 4.47 -9.09
N VAL A 279 29.72 4.43 -10.30
CA VAL A 279 30.36 4.94 -11.52
C VAL A 279 30.09 6.44 -11.75
N ASP A 280 29.14 7.03 -11.05
CA ASP A 280 28.83 8.45 -11.15
C ASP A 280 30.00 9.30 -10.61
N LYS A 281 30.55 10.13 -11.47
CA LYS A 281 31.65 11.04 -11.08
C LYS A 281 31.22 12.04 -9.99
N ARG A 282 29.95 12.47 -10.00
CA ARG A 282 29.41 13.39 -9.01
C ARG A 282 29.51 12.84 -7.58
N LEU A 283 29.36 11.53 -7.41
CA LEU A 283 29.55 10.88 -6.11
C LEU A 283 31.00 10.98 -5.63
N ARG A 284 31.97 10.82 -6.57
CA ARG A 284 33.41 10.97 -6.27
C ARG A 284 33.77 12.42 -5.90
N ASP A 285 33.10 13.38 -6.54
CA ASP A 285 33.25 14.82 -6.25
C ASP A 285 32.50 15.24 -4.99
N PHE A 286 31.87 14.27 -4.31
CA PHE A 286 31.07 14.48 -3.10
C PHE A 286 29.91 15.46 -3.31
N ASP A 287 29.26 15.38 -4.49
CA ASP A 287 28.10 16.21 -4.81
C ASP A 287 26.96 15.93 -3.84
N LYS A 288 26.47 16.98 -3.17
CA LYS A 288 25.46 16.90 -2.13
C LYS A 288 24.17 16.20 -2.58
N ASN A 289 23.73 16.52 -3.79
CA ASN A 289 22.49 15.96 -4.34
C ASN A 289 22.62 14.44 -4.56
N THR A 290 23.73 14.02 -5.18
CA THR A 290 24.03 12.60 -5.44
C THR A 290 24.22 11.81 -4.14
N VAL A 291 24.93 12.36 -3.17
CA VAL A 291 25.08 11.75 -1.83
C VAL A 291 23.72 11.60 -1.15
N THR A 292 22.86 12.61 -1.22
CA THR A 292 21.49 12.56 -0.65
C THR A 292 20.65 11.45 -1.30
N LYS A 293 20.67 11.33 -2.62
CA LYS A 293 20.00 10.24 -3.36
C LYS A 293 20.48 8.86 -2.89
N LEU A 294 21.80 8.68 -2.78
CA LEU A 294 22.40 7.42 -2.30
C LEU A 294 22.03 7.11 -0.86
N CYS A 295 22.02 8.12 0.03
CA CYS A 295 21.61 7.94 1.43
C CYS A 295 20.17 7.43 1.51
N PHE A 296 19.23 8.01 0.77
CA PHE A 296 17.85 7.52 0.73
C PHE A 296 17.76 6.12 0.12
N TYR A 297 18.48 5.85 -0.96
CA TYR A 297 18.53 4.53 -1.56
C TYR A 297 18.94 3.45 -0.57
N CYS A 298 20.07 3.64 0.12
CA CYS A 298 20.56 2.70 1.13
C CYS A 298 19.60 2.59 2.33
N MET A 299 19.10 3.72 2.83
CA MET A 299 18.19 3.76 3.97
C MET A 299 16.94 2.91 3.74
N PHE A 300 16.28 3.07 2.59
CA PHE A 300 15.04 2.35 2.32
C PHE A 300 15.26 0.87 2.01
N ILE A 301 16.40 0.48 1.44
CA ILE A 301 16.80 -0.95 1.33
C ILE A 301 16.96 -1.55 2.73
N ILE A 302 17.69 -0.87 3.63
CA ILE A 302 17.88 -1.34 5.02
C ILE A 302 16.53 -1.42 5.75
N MET A 303 15.66 -0.43 5.58
CA MET A 303 14.30 -0.49 6.15
C MET A 303 13.49 -1.65 5.61
N SER A 304 13.62 -1.98 4.32
CA SER A 304 12.95 -3.13 3.70
C SER A 304 13.45 -4.46 4.24
N CYS A 305 14.74 -4.57 4.61
CA CYS A 305 15.25 -5.76 5.29
C CYS A 305 14.56 -6.01 6.64
N LYS A 306 14.06 -4.96 7.29
CA LYS A 306 13.36 -5.05 8.57
C LYS A 306 11.84 -5.20 8.41
N TYR A 307 11.26 -4.50 7.41
CA TYR A 307 9.83 -4.46 7.17
C TYR A 307 9.55 -4.58 5.67
N CYS A 308 8.90 -5.67 5.23
CA CYS A 308 8.54 -5.90 3.83
C CYS A 308 7.73 -4.74 3.24
N ARG A 309 6.84 -4.15 4.00
CA ARG A 309 6.03 -2.98 3.67
C ARG A 309 6.85 -1.77 3.19
N SER A 310 8.10 -1.61 3.65
CA SER A 310 8.99 -0.53 3.22
C SER A 310 9.45 -0.64 1.77
N MET A 311 9.25 -1.80 1.11
CA MET A 311 9.53 -2.00 -0.31
C MET A 311 8.80 -1.00 -1.21
N ASN A 312 7.63 -0.53 -0.80
CA ASN A 312 6.89 0.50 -1.54
C ASN A 312 7.66 1.83 -1.63
N PHE A 313 8.31 2.23 -0.55
CA PHE A 313 9.14 3.43 -0.54
C PHE A 313 10.47 3.20 -1.26
N THR A 314 11.05 2.00 -1.14
CA THR A 314 12.21 1.59 -1.97
C THR A 314 11.89 1.69 -3.45
N ALA A 315 10.74 1.20 -3.88
CA ALA A 315 10.26 1.30 -5.25
C ALA A 315 10.14 2.77 -5.73
N LEU A 316 9.62 3.66 -4.87
CA LEU A 316 9.55 5.09 -5.18
C LEU A 316 10.94 5.71 -5.30
N ILE A 317 11.88 5.41 -4.40
CA ILE A 317 13.27 5.88 -4.47
C ILE A 317 13.94 5.40 -5.76
N VAL A 318 13.72 4.14 -6.14
CA VAL A 318 14.22 3.61 -7.42
C VAL A 318 13.66 4.42 -8.59
N LEU A 319 12.37 4.69 -8.63
CA LEU A 319 11.77 5.46 -9.71
C LEU A 319 12.21 6.93 -9.69
N MET A 320 12.37 7.53 -8.52
CA MET A 320 12.76 8.94 -8.36
C MET A 320 14.20 9.20 -8.79
N PHE A 321 15.12 8.32 -8.46
CA PHE A 321 16.55 8.60 -8.52
C PHE A 321 17.34 7.65 -9.43
N CYS A 322 16.98 6.37 -9.49
CA CYS A 322 17.82 5.39 -10.16
C CYS A 322 17.71 5.41 -11.71
N ALA A 323 16.74 6.12 -12.27
CA ALA A 323 16.66 6.28 -13.72
C ALA A 323 17.85 7.07 -14.28
N GLU A 324 18.28 8.13 -13.60
CA GLU A 324 19.47 8.90 -13.96
C GLU A 324 20.75 8.05 -13.78
N GLU A 325 20.85 7.35 -12.64
CA GLU A 325 22.02 6.52 -12.34
C GLU A 325 22.15 5.33 -13.29
N LEU A 326 21.04 4.71 -13.69
CA LEU A 326 21.04 3.68 -14.72
C LEU A 326 21.48 4.22 -16.09
N GLN A 327 21.07 5.45 -16.44
CA GLN A 327 21.53 6.12 -17.65
C GLN A 327 23.05 6.35 -17.62
N ILE A 328 23.59 6.79 -16.49
CA ILE A 328 25.03 7.00 -16.30
C ILE A 328 25.77 5.67 -16.45
N LEU A 329 25.28 4.61 -15.81
CA LEU A 329 25.86 3.27 -15.93
C LEU A 329 25.89 2.77 -17.38
N LEU A 330 24.79 2.89 -18.09
CA LEU A 330 24.70 2.45 -19.49
C LEU A 330 25.64 3.25 -20.40
N ASN A 331 25.77 4.56 -20.17
CA ASN A 331 26.73 5.37 -20.89
C ASN A 331 28.18 4.96 -20.56
N TRP A 332 28.48 4.70 -19.28
CA TRP A 332 29.81 4.25 -18.85
C TRP A 332 30.18 2.89 -19.47
N ILE A 333 29.26 1.93 -19.51
CA ILE A 333 29.46 0.63 -20.17
C ILE A 333 29.73 0.83 -21.67
N ASN A 334 28.93 1.69 -22.31
CA ASN A 334 29.10 1.98 -23.74
C ASN A 334 30.48 2.59 -24.06
N ASP A 335 30.93 3.53 -23.25
CA ASP A 335 32.20 4.23 -23.49
C ASP A 335 33.41 3.31 -23.24
N ASN A 336 33.29 2.33 -22.34
CA ASN A 336 34.40 1.48 -21.90
C ASN A 336 34.43 0.07 -22.54
N THR A 337 33.29 -0.42 -23.10
CA THR A 337 33.21 -1.84 -23.53
C THR A 337 32.70 -2.06 -24.95
N PHE A 338 31.59 -1.48 -25.38
CA PHE A 338 30.86 -1.96 -26.54
C PHE A 338 30.70 -0.97 -27.70
N LYS A 339 31.06 0.30 -27.56
CA LYS A 339 30.76 1.38 -28.53
C LYS A 339 29.27 1.39 -28.99
N PHE A 340 28.38 0.84 -28.18
CA PHE A 340 26.94 0.80 -28.43
C PHE A 340 26.32 2.14 -28.07
N ASN A 341 25.92 2.93 -29.06
CA ASN A 341 25.43 4.28 -28.83
C ASN A 341 23.95 4.26 -28.45
N VAL A 342 23.67 4.10 -27.16
CA VAL A 342 22.29 4.11 -26.59
C VAL A 342 21.55 5.39 -26.97
N SER A 343 22.25 6.52 -27.15
CA SER A 343 21.62 7.79 -27.54
C SER A 343 21.16 7.77 -29.02
N LYS A 344 21.61 6.83 -29.83
CA LYS A 344 21.19 6.63 -31.22
C LYS A 344 20.08 5.59 -31.38
N PHE A 345 19.64 4.94 -30.30
CA PHE A 345 18.50 4.03 -30.38
C PHE A 345 17.23 4.86 -30.60
N LYS A 346 16.99 5.18 -31.88
CA LYS A 346 15.72 5.74 -32.33
C LYS A 346 14.99 4.58 -32.96
N LEU A 347 13.96 4.08 -32.30
CA LEU A 347 12.95 3.34 -33.02
C LEU A 347 12.49 4.23 -34.19
N GLY A 348 12.48 3.72 -35.42
CA GLY A 348 12.00 4.49 -36.56
C GLY A 348 10.59 5.02 -36.31
N ASP A 349 10.24 6.16 -36.89
CA ASP A 349 8.95 6.82 -36.66
C ASP A 349 7.75 5.87 -36.79
N ILE A 350 7.77 4.95 -37.72
CA ILE A 350 6.70 3.97 -37.95
C ILE A 350 6.59 2.96 -36.82
N SER A 351 7.69 2.41 -36.31
CA SER A 351 7.66 1.46 -35.18
C SER A 351 7.24 2.12 -33.89
N ASN A 352 7.56 3.39 -33.65
CA ASN A 352 7.05 4.16 -32.53
C ASN A 352 5.54 4.32 -32.60
N TYR A 353 4.96 4.64 -33.77
CA TYR A 353 3.50 4.77 -33.91
C TYR A 353 2.79 3.44 -33.76
N ILE A 354 3.34 2.35 -34.30
CA ILE A 354 2.78 1.00 -34.12
C ILE A 354 2.80 0.61 -32.65
N LEU A 355 3.90 0.87 -31.93
CA LEU A 355 4.02 0.56 -30.52
C LEU A 355 3.09 1.41 -29.66
N ILE A 356 2.94 2.70 -29.98
CA ILE A 356 1.98 3.59 -29.31
C ILE A 356 0.55 3.11 -29.55
N ALA A 357 0.21 2.78 -30.81
CA ALA A 357 -1.11 2.26 -31.15
C ALA A 357 -1.38 0.94 -30.42
N PHE A 358 -0.41 0.03 -30.38
CA PHE A 358 -0.52 -1.21 -29.62
C PHE A 358 -0.73 -0.96 -28.12
N CYS A 359 0.08 -0.10 -27.49
CA CYS A 359 -0.07 0.25 -26.09
C CYS A 359 -1.43 0.90 -25.78
N VAL A 360 -1.90 1.81 -26.64
CA VAL A 360 -3.22 2.45 -26.49
C VAL A 360 -4.34 1.44 -26.67
N ILE A 361 -4.30 0.60 -27.69
CA ILE A 361 -5.30 -0.45 -27.94
C ILE A 361 -5.30 -1.44 -26.79
N PHE A 362 -4.13 -1.86 -26.32
CA PHE A 362 -4.00 -2.76 -25.18
C PHE A 362 -4.55 -2.14 -23.90
N MET A 363 -4.23 -0.86 -23.59
CA MET A 363 -4.76 -0.16 -22.43
C MET A 363 -6.29 -0.01 -22.48
N VAL A 364 -6.81 0.46 -23.63
CA VAL A 364 -8.25 0.61 -23.83
C VAL A 364 -8.93 -0.74 -23.78
N GLY A 365 -8.33 -1.77 -24.41
CA GLY A 365 -8.85 -3.13 -24.40
C GLY A 365 -8.85 -3.73 -22.99
N MET A 366 -7.77 -3.61 -22.23
CA MET A 366 -7.69 -4.10 -20.85
C MET A 366 -8.59 -3.31 -19.89
N SER A 367 -8.63 -1.99 -20.03
CA SER A 367 -9.56 -1.17 -19.24
C SER A 367 -11.01 -1.47 -19.58
N ALA A 368 -11.36 -1.63 -20.85
CA ALA A 368 -12.70 -2.00 -21.28
C ALA A 368 -13.05 -3.43 -20.84
N PHE A 369 -12.13 -4.37 -20.96
CA PHE A 369 -12.32 -5.75 -20.50
C PHE A 369 -12.53 -5.81 -18.98
N SER A 370 -11.70 -5.11 -18.23
CA SER A 370 -11.85 -4.98 -16.78
C SER A 370 -13.17 -4.28 -16.43
N TRP A 371 -13.52 -3.20 -17.13
CA TRP A 371 -14.79 -2.49 -16.93
C TRP A 371 -16.00 -3.37 -17.23
N ILE A 372 -16.04 -4.05 -18.36
CA ILE A 372 -17.14 -4.93 -18.76
C ILE A 372 -17.28 -6.08 -17.77
N ARG A 373 -16.17 -6.60 -17.25
CA ARG A 373 -16.16 -7.69 -16.27
C ARG A 373 -16.50 -7.21 -14.86
N PHE A 374 -16.15 -5.96 -14.49
CA PHE A 374 -16.44 -5.37 -13.17
C PHE A 374 -17.78 -4.65 -13.08
N PHE A 375 -18.35 -4.19 -14.19
CA PHE A 375 -19.59 -3.43 -14.15
C PHE A 375 -20.77 -4.19 -13.54
N PRO A 376 -20.85 -5.55 -13.69
CA PRO A 376 -21.81 -6.35 -12.96
C PRO A 376 -21.48 -6.54 -11.46
N THR A 377 -20.24 -6.24 -11.05
CA THR A 377 -19.68 -6.53 -9.71
C THR A 377 -19.19 -5.23 -9.08
N ASN A 378 -20.10 -4.27 -8.86
CA ASN A 378 -19.71 -2.93 -8.38
C ASN A 378 -19.95 -2.73 -6.89
N THR A 379 -20.31 -3.79 -6.16
CA THR A 379 -20.50 -3.78 -4.71
C THR A 379 -19.43 -4.62 -4.02
N LEU A 380 -19.22 -4.38 -2.73
CA LEU A 380 -18.33 -5.24 -1.94
C LEU A 380 -18.92 -6.66 -1.76
N SER A 381 -20.26 -6.78 -1.75
CA SER A 381 -20.95 -8.08 -1.79
C SER A 381 -20.54 -8.89 -3.03
N ASP A 382 -20.63 -8.29 -4.22
CA ASP A 382 -20.19 -8.95 -5.45
C ASP A 382 -18.72 -9.40 -5.39
N ILE A 383 -17.84 -8.57 -4.80
CA ILE A 383 -16.41 -8.90 -4.62
C ILE A 383 -16.25 -10.06 -3.64
N SER A 384 -17.04 -10.09 -2.57
CA SER A 384 -17.02 -11.18 -1.58
C SER A 384 -17.36 -12.52 -2.23
N VAL A 385 -18.40 -12.58 -3.05
CA VAL A 385 -18.76 -13.79 -3.82
C VAL A 385 -17.62 -14.24 -4.75
N LEU A 386 -16.93 -13.29 -5.41
CA LEU A 386 -15.76 -13.62 -6.25
C LEU A 386 -14.59 -14.21 -5.45
N ALA A 387 -14.50 -13.93 -4.16
CA ALA A 387 -13.51 -14.47 -3.25
C ALA A 387 -13.98 -15.71 -2.48
N ALA A 388 -15.07 -16.32 -2.90
CA ALA A 388 -15.70 -17.46 -2.23
C ALA A 388 -16.17 -17.20 -0.78
N TYR A 389 -16.55 -15.94 -0.48
CA TYR A 389 -17.26 -15.62 0.76
C TYR A 389 -18.73 -15.93 0.61
N ASP A 390 -19.32 -16.45 1.65
CA ASP A 390 -20.68 -17.02 1.64
C ASP A 390 -21.67 -16.10 2.35
N GLU A 391 -22.53 -15.42 1.58
CA GLU A 391 -23.57 -14.55 2.15
C GLU A 391 -24.60 -15.31 3.01
N GLY A 392 -24.76 -16.63 2.81
CA GLY A 392 -25.59 -17.45 3.68
C GLY A 392 -25.13 -17.48 5.13
N VAL A 393 -23.82 -17.30 5.38
CA VAL A 393 -23.29 -17.12 6.73
C VAL A 393 -23.88 -15.87 7.38
N ILE A 394 -23.94 -14.77 6.64
CA ILE A 394 -24.48 -13.48 7.13
C ILE A 394 -25.96 -13.61 7.46
N ASP A 395 -26.73 -14.30 6.61
CA ASP A 395 -28.16 -14.51 6.82
C ASP A 395 -28.41 -15.28 8.13
N VAL A 396 -27.65 -16.36 8.38
CA VAL A 396 -27.76 -17.15 9.62
C VAL A 396 -27.34 -16.33 10.84
N LEU A 397 -26.25 -15.56 10.76
CA LEU A 397 -25.80 -14.74 11.89
C LEU A 397 -26.83 -13.66 12.25
N HIS A 398 -27.48 -13.04 11.27
CA HIS A 398 -28.54 -12.05 11.53
C HIS A 398 -29.84 -12.70 12.04
N GLU A 399 -30.15 -13.94 11.64
CA GLU A 399 -31.32 -14.66 12.14
C GLU A 399 -31.15 -15.10 13.59
N LYS A 400 -29.95 -15.55 13.95
CA LYS A 400 -29.63 -16.08 15.28
C LYS A 400 -29.28 -15.00 16.31
N ASP A 401 -28.75 -13.85 15.87
CA ASP A 401 -28.43 -12.67 16.70
C ASP A 401 -27.51 -13.02 17.88
N TYR A 402 -26.39 -13.69 17.59
CA TYR A 402 -25.37 -14.05 18.59
C TYR A 402 -24.65 -12.83 19.15
N ASP A 403 -24.41 -12.80 20.46
CA ASP A 403 -23.74 -11.67 21.15
C ASP A 403 -22.22 -11.74 20.98
N ARG A 404 -21.61 -12.93 21.04
CA ARG A 404 -20.17 -13.17 21.07
C ARG A 404 -19.77 -14.27 20.11
N ILE A 405 -19.26 -13.91 18.98
CA ILE A 405 -18.79 -14.89 17.99
C ILE A 405 -17.26 -14.92 17.93
N TYR A 406 -16.71 -16.13 17.72
CA TYR A 406 -15.36 -16.25 17.20
C TYR A 406 -15.38 -16.05 15.69
N ASN A 407 -14.39 -15.34 15.17
CA ASN A 407 -14.07 -15.29 13.75
C ASN A 407 -12.55 -15.18 13.55
N ALA A 408 -12.04 -15.79 12.49
CA ALA A 408 -10.65 -15.62 12.09
C ALA A 408 -10.37 -14.18 11.64
N PHE A 409 -9.10 -13.75 11.74
CA PHE A 409 -8.64 -12.41 11.40
C PHE A 409 -9.06 -11.97 10.00
N ASP A 410 -8.92 -12.84 9.01
CA ASP A 410 -9.20 -12.51 7.62
C ASP A 410 -10.70 -12.33 7.32
N THR A 411 -11.59 -12.86 8.17
CA THR A 411 -13.05 -12.77 7.98
C THR A 411 -13.67 -11.59 8.70
N GLY A 412 -12.98 -11.03 9.70
CA GLY A 412 -13.57 -10.03 10.59
C GLY A 412 -14.03 -8.76 9.90
N SER A 413 -13.24 -8.19 8.99
CA SER A 413 -13.64 -6.99 8.25
C SER A 413 -14.85 -7.22 7.34
N TRP A 414 -15.02 -8.43 6.82
CA TRP A 414 -16.19 -8.80 6.03
C TRP A 414 -17.44 -8.89 6.90
N LEU A 415 -17.37 -9.56 8.04
CA LEU A 415 -18.47 -9.65 9.01
C LEU A 415 -18.87 -8.25 9.51
N ALA A 416 -17.90 -7.43 9.90
CA ALA A 416 -18.12 -6.06 10.36
C ALA A 416 -18.76 -5.18 9.28
N TYR A 417 -18.42 -5.38 7.99
CA TYR A 417 -19.07 -4.67 6.88
C TYR A 417 -20.57 -4.94 6.83
N TYR A 418 -21.01 -6.17 7.10
CA TYR A 418 -22.41 -6.54 7.17
C TYR A 418 -23.10 -6.22 8.51
N GLY A 419 -22.37 -5.63 9.46
CA GLY A 419 -22.91 -5.20 10.76
C GLY A 419 -22.96 -6.30 11.80
N VAL A 420 -22.21 -7.39 11.60
CA VAL A 420 -22.04 -8.45 12.59
C VAL A 420 -20.91 -8.03 13.54
N PRO A 421 -21.13 -7.98 14.88
CA PRO A 421 -20.08 -7.71 15.84
C PRO A 421 -19.01 -8.81 15.82
N VAL A 422 -17.73 -8.42 15.75
CA VAL A 422 -16.62 -9.36 15.53
C VAL A 422 -15.73 -9.53 16.77
N HIS A 423 -15.06 -10.68 16.87
CA HIS A 423 -13.95 -10.88 17.81
C HIS A 423 -12.77 -10.00 17.43
N ILE A 424 -12.34 -10.08 16.17
CA ILE A 424 -11.18 -9.39 15.64
C ILE A 424 -11.41 -9.02 14.15
N ASP A 425 -10.80 -7.95 13.70
CA ASP A 425 -10.77 -7.56 12.28
C ASP A 425 -9.37 -7.10 11.83
N ASN A 426 -9.23 -6.73 10.58
CA ASN A 426 -7.94 -6.40 9.97
C ASN A 426 -7.26 -5.12 10.51
N ARG A 427 -7.88 -4.36 11.42
CA ARG A 427 -7.26 -3.16 12.02
C ARG A 427 -6.15 -3.50 13.00
N VAL A 428 -6.16 -4.64 13.64
CA VAL A 428 -5.16 -5.17 14.60
C VAL A 428 -5.02 -4.35 15.88
N ASP A 429 -4.73 -3.05 15.76
CA ASP A 429 -4.39 -2.17 16.88
C ASP A 429 -5.40 -2.17 18.03
N PRO A 430 -6.75 -2.14 17.83
CA PRO A 430 -7.67 -2.17 18.95
C PRO A 430 -7.56 -3.43 19.83
N TYR A 431 -7.07 -4.52 19.23
CA TYR A 431 -7.01 -5.85 19.85
C TYR A 431 -5.69 -6.17 20.53
N MET A 432 -4.70 -5.26 20.45
CA MET A 432 -3.38 -5.42 21.10
C MET A 432 -3.43 -4.97 22.56
N GLU A 433 -2.69 -5.67 23.43
CA GLU A 433 -2.57 -5.35 24.86
C GLU A 433 -2.10 -3.90 25.09
N GLU A 434 -1.22 -3.39 24.25
CA GLU A 434 -0.66 -2.04 24.36
C GLU A 434 -1.72 -0.93 24.17
N PHE A 435 -2.84 -1.24 23.52
CA PHE A 435 -3.93 -0.28 23.28
C PHE A 435 -5.13 -0.52 24.16
N SER A 436 -5.56 -1.78 24.32
CA SER A 436 -6.77 -2.15 25.07
C SER A 436 -6.48 -2.65 26.49
N GLY A 437 -5.23 -2.99 26.82
CA GLY A 437 -4.88 -3.59 28.12
C GLY A 437 -5.11 -5.10 28.18
N VAL A 438 -5.64 -5.70 27.12
CA VAL A 438 -5.88 -7.16 26.98
C VAL A 438 -5.38 -7.59 25.62
N ASP A 439 -4.70 -8.72 25.55
CA ASP A 439 -4.25 -9.32 24.29
C ASP A 439 -5.36 -10.21 23.69
N HIS A 440 -5.96 -9.72 22.61
CA HIS A 440 -6.96 -10.46 21.84
C HIS A 440 -6.39 -11.08 20.55
N ILE A 441 -5.07 -10.94 20.30
CA ILE A 441 -4.41 -11.35 19.06
C ILE A 441 -3.63 -12.65 19.24
N ARG A 442 -2.79 -12.74 20.27
CA ARG A 442 -1.84 -13.84 20.41
C ARG A 442 -2.55 -15.18 20.56
N GLY A 443 -2.32 -16.09 19.60
CA GLY A 443 -2.95 -17.41 19.57
C GLY A 443 -4.45 -17.40 19.26
N LYS A 444 -5.02 -16.23 18.85
CA LYS A 444 -6.47 -16.08 18.65
C LYS A 444 -6.84 -15.52 17.27
N MET A 445 -5.86 -15.14 16.47
CA MET A 445 -6.11 -14.63 15.11
C MET A 445 -6.67 -15.71 14.18
N ASN A 446 -6.10 -16.90 14.26
CA ASN A 446 -6.51 -18.07 13.49
C ASN A 446 -6.34 -19.30 14.38
N ILE A 447 -7.43 -19.81 14.91
CA ILE A 447 -7.44 -21.04 15.73
C ILE A 447 -7.73 -22.21 14.78
N ASP A 448 -6.88 -23.24 14.83
CA ASP A 448 -6.91 -24.38 13.92
C ASP A 448 -6.93 -25.74 14.65
N ASN A 449 -7.14 -25.72 15.97
CA ASN A 449 -7.23 -26.92 16.80
C ASN A 449 -8.28 -26.78 17.90
N ILE A 450 -8.79 -27.92 18.39
CA ILE A 450 -9.91 -27.97 19.33
C ILE A 450 -9.55 -27.43 20.72
N ASP A 451 -8.34 -27.68 21.21
CA ASP A 451 -7.94 -27.31 22.57
C ASP A 451 -7.85 -25.76 22.69
N ASP A 452 -7.30 -25.08 21.70
CA ASP A 452 -7.24 -23.63 21.67
C ASP A 452 -8.63 -23.01 21.45
N MET A 453 -9.50 -23.69 20.68
CA MET A 453 -10.89 -23.26 20.49
C MET A 453 -11.69 -23.38 21.79
N ASP A 454 -11.58 -24.51 22.49
CA ASP A 454 -12.21 -24.71 23.81
C ASP A 454 -11.74 -23.64 24.79
N SER A 455 -10.44 -23.35 24.80
CA SER A 455 -9.86 -22.29 25.64
C SER A 455 -10.42 -20.92 25.30
N PHE A 456 -10.64 -20.64 24.01
CA PHE A 456 -11.26 -19.40 23.55
C PHE A 456 -12.72 -19.30 24.01
N VAL A 457 -13.51 -20.34 23.79
CA VAL A 457 -14.93 -20.38 24.19
C VAL A 457 -15.06 -20.21 25.69
N ASP A 458 -14.25 -20.92 26.50
CA ASP A 458 -14.27 -20.78 27.97
C ASP A 458 -13.83 -19.40 28.44
N GLN A 459 -12.86 -18.76 27.75
CA GLN A 459 -12.36 -17.44 28.13
C GLN A 459 -13.38 -16.33 27.86
N TYR A 460 -14.08 -16.39 26.73
CA TYR A 460 -14.93 -15.30 26.25
C TYR A 460 -16.41 -15.57 26.37
N ASP A 461 -16.81 -16.78 26.80
CA ASP A 461 -18.20 -17.22 26.82
C ASP A 461 -18.85 -16.99 25.45
N ALA A 462 -18.23 -17.57 24.43
CA ALA A 462 -18.61 -17.38 23.04
C ALA A 462 -19.84 -18.22 22.69
N ASP A 463 -20.83 -17.61 22.02
CA ASP A 463 -22.08 -18.28 21.62
C ASP A 463 -21.91 -19.12 20.37
N ALA A 464 -21.06 -18.65 19.45
CA ALA A 464 -20.86 -19.30 18.16
C ALA A 464 -19.46 -19.06 17.57
N LEU A 465 -19.10 -19.91 16.63
CA LEU A 465 -17.85 -19.86 15.88
C LEU A 465 -18.15 -19.72 14.39
N VAL A 466 -17.52 -18.77 13.73
CA VAL A 466 -17.57 -18.60 12.27
C VAL A 466 -16.22 -18.97 11.69
N LEU A 467 -16.20 -20.06 10.95
CA LEU A 467 -14.98 -20.67 10.41
C LEU A 467 -15.01 -20.69 8.88
N ASN A 468 -13.87 -20.36 8.26
CA ASN A 468 -13.63 -20.49 6.83
C ASN A 468 -12.43 -21.41 6.61
N LEU A 469 -12.69 -22.62 6.19
CA LEU A 469 -11.71 -23.71 6.13
C LEU A 469 -11.32 -24.00 4.69
N PHE A 470 -10.04 -24.30 4.46
CA PHE A 470 -9.54 -24.71 3.14
C PHE A 470 -9.81 -26.19 2.90
N PRO A 471 -10.63 -26.58 1.92
CA PRO A 471 -10.87 -27.98 1.59
C PRO A 471 -9.58 -28.72 1.22
N GLY A 472 -9.38 -29.89 1.81
CA GLY A 472 -8.22 -30.74 1.54
C GLY A 472 -6.94 -30.38 2.31
N THR A 473 -7.02 -29.51 3.29
CA THR A 473 -5.95 -29.19 4.24
C THR A 473 -6.20 -29.79 5.63
N THR A 474 -5.30 -29.50 6.59
CA THR A 474 -5.47 -29.87 8.01
C THR A 474 -6.71 -29.23 8.65
N ASP A 475 -7.26 -28.16 8.07
CA ASP A 475 -8.49 -27.54 8.52
C ASP A 475 -9.68 -28.49 8.51
N MET A 476 -9.66 -29.51 7.63
CA MET A 476 -10.71 -30.54 7.62
C MET A 476 -10.63 -31.46 8.85
N LEU A 477 -9.45 -31.69 9.39
CA LEU A 477 -9.29 -32.47 10.65
C LEU A 477 -9.85 -31.67 11.82
N PHE A 478 -9.59 -30.37 11.85
CA PHE A 478 -10.17 -29.49 12.86
C PHE A 478 -11.71 -29.45 12.78
N ALA A 479 -12.29 -29.39 11.57
CA ALA A 479 -13.74 -29.50 11.39
C ALA A 479 -14.27 -30.83 11.93
N ASP A 480 -13.60 -31.97 11.63
CA ASP A 480 -14.00 -33.29 12.12
C ASP A 480 -13.91 -33.36 13.65
N ASP A 481 -12.90 -32.76 14.28
CA ASP A 481 -12.77 -32.67 15.73
C ASP A 481 -13.91 -31.89 16.36
N LEU A 482 -14.31 -30.75 15.76
CA LEU A 482 -15.48 -30.00 16.21
C LEU A 482 -16.77 -30.82 16.17
N TYR A 483 -17.03 -31.53 15.04
CA TYR A 483 -18.19 -32.41 14.91
C TYR A 483 -18.20 -33.54 15.92
N ASN A 484 -17.05 -34.09 16.27
CA ASN A 484 -16.93 -35.26 17.15
C ASN A 484 -16.83 -34.91 18.65
N SER A 485 -16.59 -33.64 18.98
CA SER A 485 -16.38 -33.20 20.39
C SER A 485 -17.63 -33.34 21.25
N GLY A 486 -18.83 -33.27 20.63
CA GLY A 486 -20.10 -33.24 21.34
C GLY A 486 -20.35 -31.97 22.17
N ARG A 487 -19.49 -30.96 22.03
CA ARG A 487 -19.59 -29.63 22.63
C ARG A 487 -20.16 -28.59 21.67
N TYR A 488 -20.11 -28.91 20.39
CA TYR A 488 -20.43 -27.98 19.32
C TYR A 488 -21.56 -28.50 18.43
N ASN A 489 -22.54 -27.66 18.13
CA ASN A 489 -23.63 -27.97 17.23
C ASN A 489 -23.48 -27.19 15.91
N VAL A 490 -23.26 -27.90 14.80
CA VAL A 490 -23.12 -27.25 13.48
C VAL A 490 -24.48 -26.85 12.94
N VAL A 491 -24.71 -25.56 12.82
CA VAL A 491 -25.97 -24.96 12.35
C VAL A 491 -25.90 -24.51 10.89
N TYR A 492 -24.68 -24.35 10.37
CA TYR A 492 -24.44 -24.02 8.97
C TYR A 492 -23.19 -24.72 8.46
N ASP A 493 -23.27 -25.31 7.28
CA ASP A 493 -22.16 -25.97 6.59
C ASP A 493 -22.36 -25.85 5.08
N ASN A 494 -21.50 -25.09 4.43
CA ASN A 494 -21.55 -24.93 2.99
C ASN A 494 -20.14 -24.76 2.41
N THR A 495 -19.93 -25.27 1.20
CA THR A 495 -18.68 -25.07 0.47
C THR A 495 -18.93 -24.19 -0.74
N VAL A 496 -18.24 -23.07 -0.79
CA VAL A 496 -18.34 -22.10 -1.86
C VAL A 496 -17.03 -22.03 -2.62
N THR A 497 -17.12 -22.13 -3.95
CA THR A 497 -15.99 -21.97 -4.85
C THR A 497 -16.13 -20.63 -5.61
N SER A 498 -15.03 -19.92 -5.76
CA SER A 498 -15.03 -18.67 -6.50
C SER A 498 -15.49 -18.89 -7.95
N PRO A 499 -16.46 -18.12 -8.43
CA PRO A 499 -16.85 -18.17 -9.85
C PRO A 499 -15.78 -17.59 -10.79
N TYR A 500 -14.72 -17.02 -10.20
CA TYR A 500 -13.61 -16.42 -10.93
C TYR A 500 -12.40 -17.37 -11.06
N ASP A 501 -12.13 -18.15 -10.02
CA ASP A 501 -10.96 -19.04 -9.93
C ASP A 501 -11.33 -20.28 -9.12
N ASP A 502 -11.46 -21.41 -9.79
CA ASP A 502 -11.84 -22.68 -9.18
C ASP A 502 -10.82 -23.18 -8.11
N SER A 503 -9.64 -22.59 -8.05
CA SER A 503 -8.65 -22.89 -7.00
C SER A 503 -8.95 -22.18 -5.68
N ILE A 504 -9.84 -21.18 -5.68
CA ILE A 504 -10.28 -20.46 -4.50
C ILE A 504 -11.61 -21.07 -4.03
N SER A 505 -11.54 -21.84 -2.97
CA SER A 505 -12.72 -22.49 -2.38
C SER A 505 -12.57 -22.51 -0.85
N PHE A 506 -13.69 -22.26 -0.16
CA PHE A 506 -13.76 -22.33 1.30
C PHE A 506 -14.97 -23.15 1.72
N ARG A 507 -14.82 -23.96 2.76
CA ARG A 507 -15.92 -24.52 3.52
C ARG A 507 -16.23 -23.59 4.68
N TRP A 508 -17.45 -23.10 4.73
CA TRP A 508 -17.95 -22.20 5.76
C TRP A 508 -18.76 -22.97 6.78
N LEU A 509 -18.40 -22.83 8.05
CA LEU A 509 -19.13 -23.40 9.16
C LEU A 509 -19.60 -22.32 10.11
N ILE A 510 -20.83 -22.44 10.61
CA ILE A 510 -21.28 -21.79 11.84
C ILE A 510 -21.56 -22.88 12.84
N VAL A 511 -20.94 -22.76 14.00
CA VAL A 511 -20.99 -23.76 15.05
C VAL A 511 -21.45 -23.08 16.33
N GLU A 512 -22.59 -23.51 16.87
CA GLU A 512 -23.07 -23.07 18.19
C GLU A 512 -22.32 -23.79 19.30
N CYS A 513 -22.00 -23.07 20.36
CA CYS A 513 -21.42 -23.64 21.58
C CYS A 513 -22.55 -24.14 22.46
N GLU A 514 -22.50 -25.42 22.86
CA GLU A 514 -23.46 -25.96 23.84
C GLU A 514 -22.95 -25.67 25.26
N ASP A 515 -23.86 -25.23 26.18
CA ASP A 515 -23.58 -24.92 27.59
C ASP A 515 -22.97 -26.08 28.39
#